data_fd0419a65d3abc4822264aa799e9c413
#
_entry.id   fd0419a65d3abc4822264aa799e9c413
#
_cell.length_a   1.000
_cell.length_b   1.000
_cell.length_c   1.000
_cell.angle_alpha   90.00
_cell.angle_beta   90.00
_cell.angle_gamma   90.00
#
_symmetry.space_group_name_H-M   'P 1'
#
loop_
_entity.id
_entity.type
_entity.pdbx_description
1 polymer ?
#
loop_
_entity_poly.entity_id
_entity_poly.type
_entity_poly.pdbx_seq_one_letter_code
_entity_poly.pdbx_strand_id
1 'polypeptide(L)'
;MANEETIIQLKGMGKEFKTANGPVVALNDINLDIYRGEIFGIIGPSGAGKSTLVRCINMLEVPTSGQVLFEGENLAAMSEAGRRMARQSMGMIFQQFNLLSQRTVLKNVCFPMEIAKNHSYTKAEAKSRAMELLKLVGLEERAGAYPAQLSGGQKQRVAIARAIATNPKVLLCDEATSALDPNTTKSILQLLKQINRELGITVIVITHEMAVIEAICDRVAIIDKSHIAEVGKVAEIFSEPKSKIGRQLILGDAITNVKISHSRKIRIIFDGRESMEPVLANMILASKVPVNIMYASTRDVGGKAMGQMIVQLPEDEADAARALHYLKSVKIPFEEVRENDL
;
A
#
# COMPACT_ATOMS: atom_id res chain seq x y z
N MET A 1 13.24 10.36 -17.94
CA MET A 1 12.31 10.59 -16.82
C MET A 1 10.93 10.47 -17.42
N ALA A 2 10.15 9.44 -17.09
CA ALA A 2 8.78 9.35 -17.52
C ALA A 2 8.05 10.57 -16.94
N ASN A 3 7.23 11.21 -17.75
CA ASN A 3 6.42 12.35 -17.35
C ASN A 3 5.41 11.82 -16.33
N GLU A 4 5.64 12.09 -15.04
CA GLU A 4 4.79 11.62 -13.94
C GLU A 4 3.50 12.44 -13.95
N GLU A 5 2.56 12.05 -14.82
CA GLU A 5 1.25 12.70 -14.93
C GLU A 5 0.43 12.37 -13.68
N THR A 6 0.08 13.40 -12.91
CA THR A 6 -0.75 13.25 -11.71
C THR A 6 -2.19 12.95 -12.10
N ILE A 7 -2.74 11.81 -11.63
CA ILE A 7 -4.13 11.45 -11.83
C ILE A 7 -5.03 11.87 -10.67
N ILE A 8 -4.51 11.80 -9.43
CA ILE A 8 -5.19 12.28 -8.22
C ILE A 8 -4.25 13.20 -7.46
N GLN A 9 -4.75 14.37 -7.08
CA GLN A 9 -4.03 15.31 -6.24
C GLN A 9 -4.92 15.79 -5.08
N LEU A 10 -4.42 15.68 -3.86
CA LEU A 10 -5.05 16.20 -2.65
C LEU A 10 -4.30 17.44 -2.22
N LYS A 11 -5.03 18.54 -1.97
CA LYS A 11 -4.46 19.82 -1.55
C LYS A 11 -5.14 20.32 -0.27
N GLY A 12 -4.40 20.26 0.84
CA GLY A 12 -4.89 20.70 2.14
C GLY A 12 -6.20 20.01 2.55
N MET A 13 -6.41 18.76 2.11
CA MET A 13 -7.67 18.07 2.25
C MET A 13 -7.88 17.66 3.71
N GLY A 14 -9.03 18.07 4.28
CA GLY A 14 -9.45 17.71 5.62
C GLY A 14 -10.85 17.11 5.67
N LYS A 15 -11.07 16.26 6.66
CA LYS A 15 -12.39 15.68 6.95
C LYS A 15 -12.66 15.65 8.45
N GLU A 16 -13.76 16.28 8.82
CA GLU A 16 -14.29 16.30 10.18
C GLU A 16 -15.68 15.68 10.20
N PHE A 17 -15.94 14.83 11.18
CA PHE A 17 -17.27 14.28 11.44
C PHE A 17 -17.87 14.95 12.67
N LYS A 18 -19.11 15.42 12.55
CA LYS A 18 -19.89 15.90 13.69
C LYS A 18 -20.45 14.71 14.46
N THR A 19 -20.07 14.56 15.72
CA THR A 19 -20.62 13.51 16.60
C THR A 19 -21.32 14.11 17.80
N ALA A 20 -22.12 13.30 18.52
CA ALA A 20 -22.79 13.72 19.74
C ALA A 20 -21.80 14.24 20.83
N ASN A 21 -20.57 13.73 20.80
CA ASN A 21 -19.50 14.08 21.76
C ASN A 21 -18.56 15.19 21.25
N GLY A 22 -18.94 15.91 20.21
CA GLY A 22 -18.13 16.94 19.56
C GLY A 22 -17.54 16.51 18.21
N PRO A 23 -16.82 17.41 17.54
CA PRO A 23 -16.21 17.13 16.24
C PRO A 23 -15.04 16.14 16.37
N VAL A 24 -14.95 15.20 15.42
CA VAL A 24 -13.84 14.25 15.30
C VAL A 24 -13.12 14.51 13.99
N VAL A 25 -11.86 14.94 14.08
CA VAL A 25 -10.99 15.16 12.91
C VAL A 25 -10.43 13.82 12.45
N ALA A 26 -10.92 13.33 11.31
CA ALA A 26 -10.47 12.08 10.70
C ALA A 26 -9.28 12.28 9.75
N LEU A 27 -9.20 13.45 9.09
CA LEU A 27 -8.12 13.83 8.18
C LEU A 27 -7.84 15.32 8.36
N ASN A 28 -6.56 15.70 8.37
CA ASN A 28 -6.14 17.07 8.55
C ASN A 28 -4.94 17.38 7.64
N ASP A 29 -5.10 18.41 6.82
CA ASP A 29 -4.08 18.94 5.90
C ASP A 29 -3.39 17.84 5.06
N ILE A 30 -4.18 17.00 4.42
CA ILE A 30 -3.66 15.94 3.55
C ILE A 30 -3.22 16.55 2.21
N ASN A 31 -1.92 16.42 1.93
CA ASN A 31 -1.29 16.80 0.68
C ASN A 31 -0.67 15.57 0.05
N LEU A 32 -1.13 15.16 -1.16
CA LEU A 32 -0.71 13.90 -1.78
C LEU A 32 -0.92 13.93 -3.29
N ASP A 33 0.10 13.51 -4.04
CA ASP A 33 0.05 13.29 -5.48
C ASP A 33 0.16 11.81 -5.79
N ILE A 34 -0.78 11.29 -6.59
CA ILE A 34 -0.79 9.92 -7.10
C ILE A 34 -0.68 9.99 -8.62
N TYR A 35 0.27 9.24 -9.16
CA TYR A 35 0.59 9.30 -10.59
C TYR A 35 -0.15 8.25 -11.40
N ARG A 36 -0.35 8.54 -12.68
CA ARG A 36 -1.06 7.65 -13.60
C ARG A 36 -0.29 6.33 -13.80
N GLY A 37 -1.00 5.22 -13.66
CA GLY A 37 -0.46 3.88 -13.91
C GLY A 37 0.38 3.30 -12.77
N GLU A 38 0.65 4.04 -11.68
CA GLU A 38 1.34 3.46 -10.52
C GLU A 38 0.41 2.59 -9.66
N ILE A 39 1.01 1.70 -8.87
CA ILE A 39 0.36 1.05 -7.73
C ILE A 39 0.79 1.80 -6.47
N PHE A 40 -0.12 2.58 -5.90
CA PHE A 40 0.14 3.43 -4.75
C PHE A 40 -0.42 2.81 -3.47
N GLY A 41 0.42 2.71 -2.45
CA GLY A 41 0.05 2.18 -1.13
C GLY A 41 -0.34 3.28 -0.14
N ILE A 42 -1.32 3.02 0.72
CA ILE A 42 -1.63 3.84 1.90
C ILE A 42 -1.62 2.93 3.11
N ILE A 43 -0.69 3.17 4.04
CA ILE A 43 -0.52 2.35 5.22
C ILE A 43 -0.53 3.21 6.50
N GLY A 44 -0.89 2.60 7.62
CA GLY A 44 -0.89 3.24 8.92
C GLY A 44 -1.67 2.45 9.95
N PRO A 45 -1.62 2.84 11.23
CA PRO A 45 -2.34 2.16 12.30
C PRO A 45 -3.86 2.16 12.09
N SER A 46 -4.55 1.28 12.83
CA SER A 46 -6.02 1.30 12.85
C SER A 46 -6.50 2.65 13.39
N GLY A 47 -7.54 3.22 12.76
CA GLY A 47 -8.07 4.53 13.14
C GLY A 47 -7.27 5.76 12.63
N ALA A 48 -6.16 5.59 11.92
CA ALA A 48 -5.37 6.71 11.41
C ALA A 48 -6.05 7.56 10.31
N GLY A 49 -7.20 7.10 9.75
CA GLY A 49 -7.94 7.83 8.72
C GLY A 49 -7.89 7.21 7.32
N LYS A 50 -7.24 6.05 7.12
CA LYS A 50 -7.04 5.41 5.81
C LYS A 50 -8.33 5.22 5.00
N SER A 51 -9.33 4.55 5.55
CA SER A 51 -10.60 4.30 4.86
C SER A 51 -11.38 5.60 4.63
N THR A 52 -11.27 6.60 5.53
CA THR A 52 -11.84 7.93 5.32
C THR A 52 -11.16 8.64 4.14
N LEU A 53 -9.83 8.52 4.02
CA LEU A 53 -9.07 9.10 2.93
C LEU A 53 -9.55 8.58 1.57
N VAL A 54 -9.69 7.26 1.41
CA VAL A 54 -10.20 6.66 0.17
C VAL A 54 -11.64 7.04 -0.13
N ARG A 55 -12.49 7.08 0.89
CA ARG A 55 -13.87 7.55 0.70
C ARG A 55 -13.95 9.02 0.30
N CYS A 56 -13.01 9.86 0.74
CA CYS A 56 -12.89 11.23 0.26
C CYS A 56 -12.37 11.28 -1.19
N ILE A 57 -11.37 10.48 -1.56
CA ILE A 57 -10.89 10.38 -2.95
C ILE A 57 -12.04 9.98 -3.89
N ASN A 58 -12.84 9.01 -3.50
CA ASN A 58 -14.00 8.54 -4.28
C ASN A 58 -15.27 9.39 -4.08
N MET A 59 -15.20 10.49 -3.30
CA MET A 59 -16.34 11.34 -2.99
C MET A 59 -17.57 10.58 -2.41
N LEU A 60 -17.36 9.45 -1.77
CA LEU A 60 -18.36 8.80 -0.88
C LEU A 60 -18.48 9.60 0.41
N GLU A 61 -17.39 10.20 0.86
CA GLU A 61 -17.34 11.22 1.90
C GLU A 61 -16.88 12.53 1.27
N VAL A 62 -17.63 13.60 1.46
CA VAL A 62 -17.24 14.93 0.98
C VAL A 62 -16.25 15.52 1.98
N PRO A 63 -15.06 15.98 1.56
CA PRO A 63 -14.14 16.69 2.42
C PRO A 63 -14.78 17.93 3.07
N THR A 64 -14.35 18.26 4.27
CA THR A 64 -14.80 19.50 4.96
C THR A 64 -13.94 20.71 4.60
N SER A 65 -12.70 20.48 4.13
CA SER A 65 -11.76 21.52 3.67
C SER A 65 -10.84 20.98 2.57
N GLY A 66 -10.16 21.88 1.88
CA GLY A 66 -9.21 21.58 0.84
C GLY A 66 -9.84 21.08 -0.46
N GLN A 67 -9.05 20.41 -1.28
CA GLN A 67 -9.44 19.99 -2.63
C GLN A 67 -9.07 18.52 -2.89
N VAL A 68 -9.92 17.85 -3.67
CA VAL A 68 -9.65 16.55 -4.29
C VAL A 68 -9.72 16.74 -5.80
N LEU A 69 -8.56 16.72 -6.43
CA LEU A 69 -8.45 16.85 -7.88
C LEU A 69 -8.33 15.48 -8.52
N PHE A 70 -9.17 15.20 -9.49
CA PHE A 70 -9.09 14.03 -10.35
C PHE A 70 -8.91 14.50 -11.80
N GLU A 71 -7.80 14.13 -12.42
CA GLU A 71 -7.41 14.63 -13.75
C GLU A 71 -7.47 16.18 -13.85
N GLY A 72 -7.05 16.87 -12.78
CA GLY A 72 -7.06 18.32 -12.68
C GLY A 72 -8.39 18.96 -12.28
N GLU A 73 -9.50 18.21 -12.27
CA GLU A 73 -10.83 18.73 -11.92
C GLU A 73 -11.15 18.53 -10.42
N ASN A 74 -11.56 19.60 -9.73
CA ASN A 74 -11.89 19.52 -8.30
C ASN A 74 -13.25 18.87 -8.07
N LEU A 75 -13.23 17.62 -7.62
CA LEU A 75 -14.43 16.81 -7.36
C LEU A 75 -15.32 17.41 -6.26
N ALA A 76 -14.74 18.08 -5.27
CA ALA A 76 -15.48 18.69 -4.16
C ALA A 76 -16.36 19.87 -4.65
N ALA A 77 -15.93 20.57 -5.70
CA ALA A 77 -16.67 21.68 -6.29
C ALA A 77 -17.75 21.23 -7.30
N MET A 78 -17.75 19.95 -7.71
CA MET A 78 -18.71 19.45 -8.68
C MET A 78 -20.12 19.29 -8.10
N SER A 79 -21.12 19.36 -8.98
CA SER A 79 -22.48 18.93 -8.66
C SER A 79 -22.52 17.42 -8.34
N GLU A 80 -23.59 16.98 -7.68
CA GLU A 80 -23.75 15.54 -7.40
C GLU A 80 -23.77 14.67 -8.67
N ALA A 81 -24.33 15.20 -9.76
CA ALA A 81 -24.30 14.53 -11.06
C ALA A 81 -22.87 14.39 -11.59
N GLY A 82 -22.05 15.46 -11.52
CA GLY A 82 -20.64 15.45 -11.89
C GLY A 82 -19.83 14.45 -11.07
N ARG A 83 -20.02 14.42 -9.75
CA ARG A 83 -19.38 13.44 -8.87
C ARG A 83 -19.76 12.00 -9.18
N ARG A 84 -21.02 11.74 -9.57
CA ARG A 84 -21.44 10.41 -10.03
C ARG A 84 -20.73 10.00 -11.31
N MET A 85 -20.52 10.95 -12.23
CA MET A 85 -19.77 10.69 -13.47
C MET A 85 -18.31 10.40 -13.17
N ALA A 86 -17.66 11.20 -12.35
CA ALA A 86 -16.28 10.96 -11.92
C ALA A 86 -16.11 9.58 -11.27
N ARG A 87 -17.07 9.18 -10.41
CA ARG A 87 -17.05 7.82 -9.79
C ARG A 87 -17.14 6.67 -10.78
N GLN A 88 -17.69 6.85 -11.99
CA GLN A 88 -17.67 5.80 -13.03
C GLN A 88 -16.25 5.52 -13.55
N SER A 89 -15.35 6.51 -13.42
CA SER A 89 -13.93 6.37 -13.76
C SER A 89 -13.09 5.85 -12.59
N MET A 90 -13.71 5.55 -11.46
CA MET A 90 -13.06 5.03 -10.25
C MET A 90 -13.75 3.74 -9.80
N GLY A 91 -13.10 2.61 -10.01
CA GLY A 91 -13.55 1.32 -9.44
C GLY A 91 -13.25 1.28 -7.94
N MET A 92 -14.08 0.59 -7.17
CA MET A 92 -13.82 0.38 -5.75
C MET A 92 -14.05 -1.06 -5.34
N ILE A 93 -13.07 -1.61 -4.62
CA ILE A 93 -13.12 -2.91 -3.97
C ILE A 93 -13.20 -2.66 -2.47
N PHE A 94 -14.23 -3.18 -1.84
CA PHE A 94 -14.51 -3.01 -0.41
C PHE A 94 -14.00 -4.21 0.38
N GLN A 95 -13.69 -4.01 1.65
CA GLN A 95 -13.24 -5.03 2.58
C GLN A 95 -14.19 -6.25 2.66
N GLN A 96 -15.50 -6.03 2.60
CA GLN A 96 -16.54 -7.07 2.69
C GLN A 96 -17.10 -7.52 1.33
N PHE A 97 -16.32 -7.39 0.22
CA PHE A 97 -16.72 -7.75 -1.15
C PHE A 97 -17.95 -7.01 -1.69
N ASN A 98 -18.98 -6.78 -0.88
CA ASN A 98 -20.25 -6.10 -1.21
C ASN A 98 -20.93 -6.66 -2.47
N LEU A 99 -20.90 -7.98 -2.67
CA LEU A 99 -21.59 -8.63 -3.77
C LEU A 99 -23.09 -8.65 -3.54
N LEU A 100 -23.86 -8.49 -4.61
CA LEU A 100 -25.31 -8.59 -4.60
C LEU A 100 -25.69 -10.07 -4.45
N SER A 101 -26.11 -10.47 -3.26
CA SER A 101 -26.36 -11.87 -2.89
C SER A 101 -27.44 -12.56 -3.72
N GLN A 102 -28.43 -11.79 -4.20
CA GLN A 102 -29.53 -12.26 -5.02
C GLN A 102 -29.23 -12.26 -6.52
N ARG A 103 -28.02 -11.86 -6.93
CA ARG A 103 -27.57 -11.87 -8.32
C ARG A 103 -26.46 -12.90 -8.52
N THR A 104 -26.48 -13.56 -9.68
CA THR A 104 -25.38 -14.45 -10.08
C THR A 104 -24.05 -13.68 -10.20
N VAL A 105 -22.95 -14.40 -10.27
CA VAL A 105 -21.60 -13.87 -10.52
C VAL A 105 -21.58 -12.97 -11.77
N LEU A 106 -22.08 -13.49 -12.89
CA LEU A 106 -22.18 -12.72 -14.14
C LEU A 106 -22.99 -11.43 -13.96
N LYS A 107 -24.16 -11.51 -13.31
CA LYS A 107 -25.01 -10.33 -13.07
C LYS A 107 -24.38 -9.33 -12.09
N ASN A 108 -23.55 -9.78 -11.16
CA ASN A 108 -22.74 -8.89 -10.31
C ASN A 108 -21.74 -8.08 -11.13
N VAL A 109 -21.04 -8.70 -12.07
CA VAL A 109 -20.07 -8.03 -12.94
C VAL A 109 -20.76 -7.12 -13.97
N CYS A 110 -21.94 -7.51 -14.50
CA CYS A 110 -22.73 -6.66 -15.39
C CYS A 110 -23.29 -5.40 -14.72
N PHE A 111 -23.54 -5.45 -13.41
CA PHE A 111 -24.28 -4.41 -12.70
C PHE A 111 -23.75 -2.97 -12.86
N PRO A 112 -22.43 -2.70 -12.76
CA PRO A 112 -21.92 -1.34 -12.98
C PRO A 112 -22.23 -0.82 -14.40
N MET A 113 -22.18 -1.68 -15.41
CA MET A 113 -22.48 -1.32 -16.80
C MET A 113 -23.98 -1.07 -17.02
N GLU A 114 -24.86 -1.80 -16.29
CA GLU A 114 -26.31 -1.60 -16.34
C GLU A 114 -26.75 -0.21 -15.82
N ILE A 115 -26.00 0.34 -14.84
CA ILE A 115 -26.33 1.62 -14.19
C ILE A 115 -25.50 2.80 -14.69
N ALA A 116 -24.50 2.55 -15.55
CA ALA A 116 -23.65 3.59 -16.11
C ALA A 116 -24.44 4.45 -17.12
N LYS A 117 -24.66 5.73 -16.79
CA LYS A 117 -25.45 6.64 -17.63
C LYS A 117 -24.71 7.13 -18.88
N ASN A 118 -23.36 7.14 -18.87
CA ASN A 118 -22.54 7.71 -19.94
C ASN A 118 -22.12 6.72 -21.03
N HIS A 119 -22.22 5.42 -20.74
CA HIS A 119 -21.95 4.36 -21.70
C HIS A 119 -23.20 3.49 -21.75
N SER A 120 -23.97 3.64 -22.82
CA SER A 120 -25.15 2.77 -23.08
C SER A 120 -24.67 1.40 -23.55
N TYR A 121 -24.23 0.57 -22.59
CA TYR A 121 -23.96 -0.83 -22.89
C TYR A 121 -25.28 -1.51 -23.24
N THR A 122 -25.38 -2.16 -24.38
CA THR A 122 -26.45 -3.12 -24.63
C THR A 122 -26.29 -4.30 -23.68
N LYS A 123 -27.37 -5.04 -23.44
CA LYS A 123 -27.32 -6.27 -22.61
C LYS A 123 -26.30 -7.29 -23.15
N ALA A 124 -26.14 -7.36 -24.48
CA ALA A 124 -25.19 -8.27 -25.11
C ALA A 124 -23.74 -7.84 -24.87
N GLU A 125 -23.43 -6.54 -25.03
CA GLU A 125 -22.09 -5.99 -24.77
C GLU A 125 -21.72 -6.12 -23.29
N ALA A 126 -22.61 -5.78 -22.35
CA ALA A 126 -22.37 -5.95 -20.92
C ALA A 126 -22.10 -7.41 -20.56
N LYS A 127 -22.85 -8.36 -21.16
CA LYS A 127 -22.63 -9.80 -20.94
C LYS A 127 -21.29 -10.26 -21.50
N SER A 128 -20.93 -9.86 -22.74
CA SER A 128 -19.66 -10.21 -23.36
C SER A 128 -18.49 -9.69 -22.53
N ARG A 129 -18.53 -8.41 -22.17
CA ARG A 129 -17.50 -7.79 -21.33
C ARG A 129 -17.37 -8.45 -19.97
N ALA A 130 -18.50 -8.76 -19.33
CA ALA A 130 -18.49 -9.46 -18.03
C ALA A 130 -17.87 -10.86 -18.13
N MET A 131 -18.11 -11.62 -19.23
CA MET A 131 -17.50 -12.92 -19.45
C MET A 131 -15.98 -12.81 -19.68
N GLU A 132 -15.52 -11.82 -20.45
CA GLU A 132 -14.08 -11.53 -20.62
C GLU A 132 -13.40 -11.27 -19.26
N LEU A 133 -14.02 -10.45 -18.43
CA LEU A 133 -13.50 -10.14 -17.10
C LEU A 133 -13.53 -11.35 -16.15
N LEU A 134 -14.57 -12.18 -16.23
CA LEU A 134 -14.62 -13.43 -15.48
C LEU A 134 -13.53 -14.41 -15.91
N LYS A 135 -13.21 -14.46 -17.20
CA LYS A 135 -12.07 -15.22 -17.71
C LYS A 135 -10.73 -14.65 -17.19
N LEU A 136 -10.55 -13.33 -17.20
CA LEU A 136 -9.36 -12.66 -16.65
C LEU A 136 -9.13 -13.02 -15.18
N VAL A 137 -10.19 -13.09 -14.37
CA VAL A 137 -10.08 -13.45 -12.95
C VAL A 137 -10.18 -14.97 -12.68
N GLY A 138 -10.28 -15.81 -13.73
CA GLY A 138 -10.32 -17.28 -13.63
C GLY A 138 -11.62 -17.83 -13.04
N LEU A 139 -12.78 -17.19 -13.32
CA LEU A 139 -14.09 -17.58 -12.81
C LEU A 139 -15.16 -17.74 -13.90
N GLU A 140 -14.75 -17.96 -15.13
CA GLU A 140 -15.64 -18.13 -16.30
C GLU A 140 -16.70 -19.22 -16.06
N GLU A 141 -16.27 -20.38 -15.55
CA GLU A 141 -17.17 -21.51 -15.25
C GLU A 141 -18.15 -21.26 -14.09
N ARG A 142 -17.92 -20.23 -13.30
CA ARG A 142 -18.73 -19.82 -12.17
C ARG A 142 -19.71 -18.71 -12.47
N ALA A 143 -19.86 -18.30 -13.73
CA ALA A 143 -20.72 -17.20 -14.16
C ALA A 143 -22.18 -17.32 -13.68
N GLY A 144 -22.70 -18.55 -13.64
CA GLY A 144 -24.07 -18.85 -13.16
C GLY A 144 -24.21 -19.02 -11.65
N ALA A 145 -23.11 -19.12 -10.90
CA ALA A 145 -23.14 -19.31 -9.45
C ALA A 145 -23.60 -18.05 -8.71
N TYR A 146 -24.07 -18.21 -7.48
CA TYR A 146 -24.40 -17.11 -6.57
C TYR A 146 -23.28 -16.88 -5.55
N PRO A 147 -23.14 -15.66 -4.99
CA PRO A 147 -22.09 -15.35 -4.02
C PRO A 147 -22.00 -16.31 -2.84
N ALA A 148 -23.12 -16.86 -2.36
CA ALA A 148 -23.14 -17.83 -1.28
C ALA A 148 -22.40 -19.15 -1.61
N GLN A 149 -22.24 -19.47 -2.89
CA GLN A 149 -21.59 -20.68 -3.40
C GLN A 149 -20.07 -20.51 -3.65
N LEU A 150 -19.52 -19.33 -3.31
CA LEU A 150 -18.14 -18.98 -3.59
C LEU A 150 -17.31 -18.94 -2.31
N SER A 151 -16.02 -19.33 -2.42
CA SER A 151 -15.02 -19.08 -1.38
C SER A 151 -14.72 -17.57 -1.25
N GLY A 152 -14.08 -17.16 -0.15
CA GLY A 152 -13.66 -15.77 0.07
C GLY A 152 -12.82 -15.21 -1.09
N GLY A 153 -11.81 -15.95 -1.53
CA GLY A 153 -10.97 -15.56 -2.66
C GLY A 153 -11.72 -15.47 -3.99
N GLN A 154 -12.69 -16.37 -4.22
CA GLN A 154 -13.56 -16.28 -5.40
C GLN A 154 -14.48 -15.06 -5.35
N LYS A 155 -15.05 -14.74 -4.19
CA LYS A 155 -15.83 -13.50 -3.98
C LYS A 155 -14.99 -12.26 -4.27
N GLN A 156 -13.75 -12.25 -3.83
CA GLN A 156 -12.81 -11.15 -4.08
C GLN A 156 -12.52 -10.99 -5.58
N ARG A 157 -12.27 -12.08 -6.29
CA ARG A 157 -12.07 -12.05 -7.75
C ARG A 157 -13.31 -11.52 -8.49
N VAL A 158 -14.51 -11.88 -8.05
CA VAL A 158 -15.76 -11.30 -8.61
C VAL A 158 -15.86 -9.80 -8.30
N ALA A 159 -15.52 -9.38 -7.08
CA ALA A 159 -15.51 -7.96 -6.71
C ALA A 159 -14.51 -7.14 -7.56
N ILE A 160 -13.33 -7.71 -7.84
CA ILE A 160 -12.33 -7.12 -8.75
C ILE A 160 -12.92 -7.00 -10.17
N ALA A 161 -13.43 -8.09 -10.74
CA ALA A 161 -14.02 -8.08 -12.08
C ALA A 161 -15.15 -7.04 -12.19
N ARG A 162 -16.00 -6.94 -11.17
CA ARG A 162 -17.06 -5.93 -11.09
C ARG A 162 -16.50 -4.51 -11.04
N ALA A 163 -15.44 -4.28 -10.26
CA ALA A 163 -14.87 -2.95 -10.08
C ALA A 163 -14.21 -2.41 -11.36
N ILE A 164 -13.70 -3.30 -12.23
CA ILE A 164 -13.07 -2.92 -13.50
C ILE A 164 -14.02 -3.01 -14.73
N ALA A 165 -15.29 -3.33 -14.51
CA ALA A 165 -16.26 -3.58 -15.59
C ALA A 165 -16.47 -2.36 -16.50
N THR A 166 -16.44 -1.15 -15.96
CA THR A 166 -16.65 0.12 -16.67
C THR A 166 -15.35 0.73 -17.21
N ASN A 167 -14.24 -0.02 -17.26
CA ASN A 167 -12.91 0.47 -17.64
C ASN A 167 -12.48 1.72 -16.83
N PRO A 168 -12.43 1.64 -15.50
CA PRO A 168 -12.07 2.79 -14.69
C PRO A 168 -10.58 3.16 -14.91
N LYS A 169 -10.25 4.44 -14.69
CA LYS A 169 -8.87 4.93 -14.72
C LYS A 169 -8.13 4.65 -13.40
N VAL A 170 -8.89 4.54 -12.32
CA VAL A 170 -8.38 4.29 -10.95
C VAL A 170 -9.15 3.15 -10.30
N LEU A 171 -8.45 2.27 -9.62
CA LEU A 171 -8.99 1.18 -8.81
C LEU A 171 -8.61 1.40 -7.34
N LEU A 172 -9.59 1.63 -6.49
CA LEU A 172 -9.44 1.83 -5.05
C LEU A 172 -9.66 0.50 -4.33
N CYS A 173 -8.70 0.04 -3.54
CA CYS A 173 -8.74 -1.22 -2.81
C CYS A 173 -8.73 -0.92 -1.30
N ASP A 174 -9.89 -0.94 -0.64
CA ASP A 174 -10.02 -0.73 0.82
C ASP A 174 -9.90 -2.08 1.53
N GLU A 175 -8.72 -2.36 2.10
CA GLU A 175 -8.38 -3.62 2.81
C GLU A 175 -8.78 -4.89 2.06
N ALA A 176 -8.55 -4.91 0.76
CA ALA A 176 -9.03 -5.93 -0.17
C ALA A 176 -8.54 -7.38 0.11
N THR A 177 -7.59 -7.57 1.02
CA THR A 177 -6.98 -8.86 1.35
C THR A 177 -7.10 -9.26 2.82
N SER A 178 -7.61 -8.38 3.70
CA SER A 178 -7.62 -8.58 5.16
C SER A 178 -8.43 -9.79 5.66
N ALA A 179 -9.37 -10.28 4.84
CA ALA A 179 -10.21 -11.43 5.18
C ALA A 179 -9.79 -12.74 4.46
N LEU A 180 -8.59 -12.78 3.86
CA LEU A 180 -8.12 -13.88 3.02
C LEU A 180 -6.92 -14.59 3.67
N ASP A 181 -6.76 -15.88 3.37
CA ASP A 181 -5.56 -16.61 3.74
C ASP A 181 -4.32 -16.12 2.95
N PRO A 182 -3.08 -16.37 3.42
CA PRO A 182 -1.87 -15.86 2.79
C PRO A 182 -1.67 -16.26 1.32
N ASN A 183 -2.03 -17.49 0.94
CA ASN A 183 -1.90 -17.96 -0.44
C ASN A 183 -2.89 -17.26 -1.37
N THR A 184 -4.13 -17.11 -0.92
CA THR A 184 -5.17 -16.37 -1.63
C THR A 184 -4.78 -14.90 -1.76
N THR A 185 -4.30 -14.28 -0.67
CA THR A 185 -3.76 -12.91 -0.68
C THR A 185 -2.72 -12.73 -1.78
N LYS A 186 -1.68 -13.58 -1.80
CA LYS A 186 -0.63 -13.52 -2.83
C LYS A 186 -1.21 -13.60 -4.25
N SER A 187 -2.17 -14.49 -4.47
CA SER A 187 -2.85 -14.66 -5.77
C SER A 187 -3.66 -13.40 -6.18
N ILE A 188 -4.35 -12.76 -5.22
CA ILE A 188 -5.10 -11.52 -5.47
C ILE A 188 -4.14 -10.36 -5.77
N LEU A 189 -3.02 -10.24 -5.05
CA LEU A 189 -2.01 -9.21 -5.30
C LEU A 189 -1.37 -9.35 -6.69
N GLN A 190 -1.08 -10.58 -7.13
CA GLN A 190 -0.60 -10.87 -8.48
C GLN A 190 -1.63 -10.46 -9.54
N LEU A 191 -2.92 -10.76 -9.31
CA LEU A 191 -4.00 -10.35 -10.19
C LEU A 191 -4.12 -8.82 -10.29
N LEU A 192 -4.02 -8.08 -9.17
CA LEU A 192 -4.04 -6.61 -9.19
C LEU A 192 -2.85 -6.04 -9.98
N LYS A 193 -1.66 -6.63 -9.84
CA LYS A 193 -0.46 -6.24 -10.59
C LYS A 193 -0.61 -6.53 -12.09
N GLN A 194 -1.24 -7.65 -12.44
CA GLN A 194 -1.56 -8.00 -13.82
C GLN A 194 -2.55 -6.97 -14.43
N ILE A 195 -3.64 -6.66 -13.72
CA ILE A 195 -4.66 -5.68 -14.14
C ILE A 195 -4.03 -4.29 -14.35
N ASN A 196 -3.20 -3.84 -13.40
CA ASN A 196 -2.48 -2.57 -13.53
C ASN A 196 -1.64 -2.54 -14.81
N ARG A 197 -0.85 -3.60 -15.07
CA ARG A 197 0.05 -3.69 -16.23
C ARG A 197 -0.71 -3.81 -17.57
N GLU A 198 -1.73 -4.66 -17.64
CA GLU A 198 -2.44 -4.97 -18.90
C GLU A 198 -3.45 -3.88 -19.26
N LEU A 199 -4.12 -3.28 -18.29
CA LEU A 199 -5.16 -2.29 -18.52
C LEU A 199 -4.70 -0.84 -18.27
N GLY A 200 -3.48 -0.62 -17.78
CA GLY A 200 -2.95 0.72 -17.47
C GLY A 200 -3.68 1.45 -16.34
N ILE A 201 -4.44 0.73 -15.50
CA ILE A 201 -5.24 1.30 -14.42
C ILE A 201 -4.33 1.68 -13.26
N THR A 202 -4.46 2.88 -12.72
CA THR A 202 -3.82 3.28 -11.46
C THR A 202 -4.48 2.54 -10.31
N VAL A 203 -3.70 1.90 -9.43
CA VAL A 203 -4.25 1.13 -8.30
C VAL A 203 -3.87 1.79 -6.99
N ILE A 204 -4.84 2.04 -6.11
CA ILE A 204 -4.60 2.57 -4.76
C ILE A 204 -4.97 1.49 -3.76
N VAL A 205 -3.99 1.02 -3.00
CA VAL A 205 -4.15 -0.07 -2.04
C VAL A 205 -4.08 0.47 -0.62
N ILE A 206 -5.14 0.26 0.15
CA ILE A 206 -5.15 0.54 1.58
C ILE A 206 -4.99 -0.75 2.34
N THR A 207 -4.06 -0.75 3.27
CA THR A 207 -3.79 -1.89 4.13
C THR A 207 -3.12 -1.46 5.43
N HIS A 208 -3.13 -2.32 6.41
CA HIS A 208 -2.26 -2.24 7.59
C HIS A 208 -1.12 -3.27 7.52
N GLU A 209 -1.05 -4.07 6.44
CA GLU A 209 -0.06 -5.11 6.23
C GLU A 209 1.11 -4.61 5.36
N MET A 210 2.30 -4.50 5.95
CA MET A 210 3.51 -4.08 5.24
C MET A 210 3.84 -5.02 4.07
N ALA A 211 3.63 -6.33 4.25
CA ALA A 211 3.89 -7.33 3.22
C ALA A 211 3.10 -7.10 1.92
N VAL A 212 1.89 -6.53 2.01
CA VAL A 212 1.08 -6.16 0.84
C VAL A 212 1.73 -5.00 0.08
N ILE A 213 2.19 -3.97 0.81
CA ILE A 213 2.87 -2.81 0.22
C ILE A 213 4.14 -3.25 -0.51
N GLU A 214 4.98 -4.06 0.15
CA GLU A 214 6.22 -4.61 -0.44
C GLU A 214 5.97 -5.41 -1.72
N ALA A 215 4.89 -6.20 -1.72
CA ALA A 215 4.63 -7.14 -2.81
C ALA A 215 4.26 -6.46 -4.13
N ILE A 216 3.54 -5.34 -4.09
CA ILE A 216 2.97 -4.77 -5.33
C ILE A 216 3.10 -3.25 -5.49
N CYS A 217 3.33 -2.46 -4.44
CA CYS A 217 3.30 -1.00 -4.54
C CYS A 217 4.64 -0.42 -5.05
N ASP A 218 4.54 0.63 -5.85
CA ASP A 218 5.69 1.42 -6.33
C ASP A 218 6.06 2.50 -5.31
N ARG A 219 5.05 3.21 -4.82
CA ARG A 219 5.17 4.27 -3.79
C ARG A 219 4.16 4.01 -2.68
N VAL A 220 4.42 4.60 -1.52
CA VAL A 220 3.57 4.47 -0.33
C VAL A 220 3.48 5.79 0.43
N ALA A 221 2.29 6.08 0.98
CA ALA A 221 2.06 7.09 2.00
C ALA A 221 1.82 6.41 3.35
N ILE A 222 2.51 6.88 4.36
CA ILE A 222 2.27 6.49 5.76
C ILE A 222 1.37 7.55 6.39
N ILE A 223 0.20 7.13 6.87
CA ILE A 223 -0.74 8.00 7.57
C ILE A 223 -0.71 7.69 9.08
N ASP A 224 -0.58 8.74 9.89
CA ASP A 224 -0.64 8.67 11.35
C ASP A 224 -1.43 9.85 11.90
N LYS A 225 -2.29 9.60 12.88
CA LYS A 225 -3.06 10.64 13.58
C LYS A 225 -3.66 11.68 12.63
N SER A 226 -4.34 11.19 11.59
CA SER A 226 -5.05 12.02 10.60
C SER A 226 -4.17 12.84 9.64
N HIS A 227 -2.83 12.65 9.64
CA HIS A 227 -1.87 13.35 8.77
C HIS A 227 -1.04 12.37 7.94
N ILE A 228 -0.52 12.84 6.81
CA ILE A 228 0.53 12.11 6.09
C ILE A 228 1.86 12.33 6.83
N ALA A 229 2.40 11.26 7.40
CA ALA A 229 3.67 11.28 8.12
C ALA A 229 4.87 11.17 7.16
N GLU A 230 4.71 10.42 6.06
CA GLU A 230 5.78 10.18 5.11
C GLU A 230 5.21 9.69 3.76
N VAL A 231 5.85 10.08 2.65
CA VAL A 231 5.54 9.62 1.30
C VAL A 231 6.83 9.39 0.53
N GLY A 232 6.94 8.27 -0.19
CA GLY A 232 8.10 7.98 -1.02
C GLY A 232 7.98 6.66 -1.77
N LYS A 233 9.04 6.28 -2.48
CA LYS A 233 9.13 4.95 -3.07
C LYS A 233 9.22 3.90 -1.98
N VAL A 234 8.57 2.75 -2.20
CA VAL A 234 8.56 1.65 -1.23
C VAL A 234 9.98 1.27 -0.84
N ALA A 235 10.88 1.13 -1.81
CA ALA A 235 12.27 0.80 -1.56
C ALA A 235 13.00 1.80 -0.64
N GLU A 236 12.77 3.11 -0.82
CA GLU A 236 13.40 4.18 -0.03
C GLU A 236 12.86 4.20 1.41
N ILE A 237 11.52 4.14 1.56
CA ILE A 237 10.87 4.16 2.89
C ILE A 237 11.24 2.91 3.70
N PHE A 238 11.38 1.75 3.04
CA PHE A 238 11.71 0.51 3.74
C PHE A 238 13.19 0.41 4.12
N SER A 239 14.09 1.02 3.35
CA SER A 239 15.50 1.07 3.71
C SER A 239 15.79 2.12 4.77
N GLU A 240 15.18 3.30 4.67
CA GLU A 240 15.46 4.44 5.54
C GLU A 240 14.19 5.22 5.89
N PRO A 241 13.34 4.69 6.79
CA PRO A 241 12.13 5.38 7.22
C PRO A 241 12.48 6.64 8.03
N LYS A 242 11.99 7.80 7.59
CA LYS A 242 12.26 9.10 8.22
C LYS A 242 11.32 9.38 9.38
N SER A 243 10.05 9.01 9.23
CA SER A 243 9.04 9.26 10.27
C SER A 243 9.14 8.24 11.43
N LYS A 244 8.76 8.69 12.63
CA LYS A 244 8.72 7.80 13.81
C LYS A 244 7.78 6.61 13.57
N ILE A 245 6.59 6.87 13.02
CA ILE A 245 5.62 5.80 12.74
C ILE A 245 6.10 4.89 11.61
N GLY A 246 6.81 5.41 10.60
CA GLY A 246 7.44 4.60 9.56
C GLY A 246 8.44 3.61 10.14
N ARG A 247 9.31 4.08 11.03
CA ARG A 247 10.25 3.22 11.76
C ARG A 247 9.50 2.14 12.55
N GLN A 248 8.48 2.51 13.32
CA GLN A 248 7.68 1.56 14.11
C GLN A 248 7.00 0.50 13.23
N LEU A 249 6.39 0.89 12.11
CA LEU A 249 5.71 -0.03 11.20
C LEU A 249 6.67 -0.99 10.49
N ILE A 250 7.85 -0.49 10.09
CA ILE A 250 8.83 -1.26 9.32
C ILE A 250 9.69 -2.13 10.21
N LEU A 251 10.11 -1.59 11.36
CA LEU A 251 11.01 -2.27 12.29
C LEU A 251 10.27 -3.14 13.31
N GLY A 252 8.96 -2.90 13.49
CA GLY A 252 8.14 -3.56 14.49
C GLY A 252 8.52 -3.15 15.92
N ASP A 253 7.75 -3.66 16.90
CA ASP A 253 8.00 -3.42 18.33
C ASP A 253 9.28 -4.09 18.85
N ALA A 254 9.96 -4.89 18.01
CA ALA A 254 11.21 -5.56 18.41
C ALA A 254 12.33 -4.57 18.75
N ILE A 255 12.31 -3.36 18.18
CA ILE A 255 13.32 -2.34 18.47
C ILE A 255 13.00 -1.59 19.77
N THR A 256 11.74 -1.34 20.06
CA THR A 256 11.32 -0.66 21.30
C THR A 256 11.56 -1.50 22.55
N ASN A 257 11.68 -2.83 22.40
CA ASN A 257 11.93 -3.78 23.51
C ASN A 257 13.40 -4.16 23.71
N VAL A 258 14.33 -3.71 22.84
CA VAL A 258 15.76 -3.91 23.08
C VAL A 258 16.17 -3.00 24.23
N LYS A 259 16.10 -3.52 25.49
CA LYS A 259 16.66 -2.82 26.65
C LYS A 259 18.11 -2.52 26.37
N ILE A 260 18.43 -1.25 26.24
CA ILE A 260 19.76 -0.76 25.90
C ILE A 260 20.61 -0.93 27.15
N SER A 261 21.45 -1.97 27.17
CA SER A 261 22.64 -1.97 28.04
C SER A 261 23.61 -0.93 27.48
N HIS A 262 24.51 -0.39 28.30
CA HIS A 262 25.49 0.66 27.96
C HIS A 262 26.47 0.33 26.81
N SER A 263 26.22 -0.71 26.03
CA SER A 263 27.06 -1.17 24.92
C SER A 263 26.78 -0.43 23.61
N ARG A 264 27.83 -0.10 22.88
CA ARG A 264 27.78 0.58 21.58
C ARG A 264 27.07 -0.29 20.53
N LYS A 265 26.09 0.25 19.82
CA LYS A 265 25.31 -0.46 18.80
C LYS A 265 25.36 0.30 17.49
N ILE A 266 25.37 -0.43 16.39
CA ILE A 266 25.26 0.13 15.05
C ILE A 266 24.10 -0.52 14.30
N ARG A 267 23.48 0.25 13.43
CA ARG A 267 22.50 -0.18 12.45
C ARG A 267 23.20 -0.28 11.09
N ILE A 268 23.25 -1.46 10.51
CA ILE A 268 23.73 -1.72 9.15
C ILE A 268 22.51 -1.69 8.23
N ILE A 269 22.58 -0.92 7.15
CA ILE A 269 21.48 -0.72 6.21
C ILE A 269 21.80 -1.50 4.93
N PHE A 270 20.88 -2.37 4.51
CA PHE A 270 20.94 -3.11 3.24
C PHE A 270 20.00 -2.44 2.23
N ASP A 271 20.56 -1.80 1.22
CA ASP A 271 19.82 -1.06 0.19
C ASP A 271 19.69 -1.83 -1.14
N GLY A 272 20.03 -3.12 -1.12
CA GLY A 272 19.95 -4.02 -2.26
C GLY A 272 21.17 -4.00 -3.19
N ARG A 273 22.21 -3.19 -2.92
CA ARG A 273 23.46 -3.22 -3.68
C ARG A 273 24.30 -4.45 -3.35
N GLU A 274 24.27 -4.87 -2.09
CA GLU A 274 25.04 -6.00 -1.54
C GLU A 274 24.18 -7.26 -1.32
N SER A 275 23.13 -7.46 -2.10
CA SER A 275 22.12 -8.53 -1.87
C SER A 275 22.70 -9.95 -1.87
N MET A 276 23.88 -10.15 -2.42
CA MET A 276 24.57 -11.46 -2.50
C MET A 276 25.78 -11.57 -1.60
N GLU A 277 26.18 -10.51 -0.89
CA GLU A 277 27.37 -10.54 -0.06
C GLU A 277 27.06 -10.87 1.40
N PRO A 278 27.82 -11.78 2.03
CA PRO A 278 27.67 -12.08 3.46
C PRO A 278 28.37 -11.00 4.32
N VAL A 279 27.81 -9.77 4.31
CA VAL A 279 28.39 -8.57 4.91
C VAL A 279 28.88 -8.78 6.34
N LEU A 280 28.00 -9.37 7.20
CA LEU A 280 28.34 -9.58 8.60
C LEU A 280 29.46 -10.62 8.77
N ALA A 281 29.40 -11.73 8.02
CA ALA A 281 30.42 -12.76 8.08
C ALA A 281 31.77 -12.21 7.59
N ASN A 282 31.79 -11.45 6.48
CA ASN A 282 33.00 -10.84 5.95
C ASN A 282 33.58 -9.80 6.94
N MET A 283 32.73 -8.99 7.59
CA MET A 283 33.14 -8.07 8.64
C MET A 283 33.83 -8.79 9.79
N ILE A 284 33.22 -9.87 10.31
CA ILE A 284 33.77 -10.67 11.44
C ILE A 284 35.11 -11.31 11.01
N LEU A 285 35.17 -11.90 9.82
CA LEU A 285 36.39 -12.56 9.33
C LEU A 285 37.54 -11.58 9.11
N ALA A 286 37.25 -10.41 8.53
CA ALA A 286 38.27 -9.38 8.25
C ALA A 286 38.75 -8.64 9.49
N SER A 287 37.82 -8.24 10.37
CA SER A 287 38.14 -7.52 11.61
C SER A 287 38.61 -8.42 12.74
N LYS A 288 38.28 -9.71 12.69
CA LYS A 288 38.42 -10.69 13.77
C LYS A 288 37.70 -10.28 15.06
N VAL A 289 36.61 -9.51 14.91
CA VAL A 289 35.81 -8.99 16.01
C VAL A 289 34.46 -9.69 16.05
N PRO A 290 34.15 -10.44 17.11
CA PRO A 290 32.83 -11.00 17.28
C PRO A 290 31.81 -9.91 17.63
N VAL A 291 30.59 -10.04 17.11
CA VAL A 291 29.49 -9.11 17.39
C VAL A 291 28.22 -9.89 17.70
N ASN A 292 27.33 -9.31 18.50
CA ASN A 292 26.01 -9.86 18.76
C ASN A 292 24.99 -9.24 17.82
N ILE A 293 24.14 -10.08 17.18
CA ILE A 293 22.98 -9.61 16.41
C ILE A 293 21.85 -9.36 17.40
N MET A 294 21.47 -8.10 17.55
CA MET A 294 20.37 -7.68 18.42
C MET A 294 19.04 -7.70 17.68
N TYR A 295 19.08 -7.38 16.36
CA TYR A 295 17.94 -7.40 15.48
C TYR A 295 18.41 -7.61 14.04
N ALA A 296 17.65 -8.35 13.25
CA ALA A 296 17.87 -8.46 11.82
C ALA A 296 16.51 -8.60 11.11
N SER A 297 16.29 -7.77 10.12
CA SER A 297 15.14 -7.86 9.22
C SER A 297 15.63 -7.56 7.82
N THR A 298 15.70 -8.59 7.00
CA THR A 298 15.99 -8.46 5.57
C THR A 298 14.84 -9.07 4.79
N ARG A 299 14.43 -8.40 3.71
CA ARG A 299 13.30 -8.79 2.88
C ARG A 299 13.68 -8.65 1.41
N ASP A 300 13.05 -9.46 0.58
CA ASP A 300 13.16 -9.33 -0.87
C ASP A 300 12.17 -8.26 -1.37
N VAL A 301 12.70 -7.15 -1.88
CA VAL A 301 11.93 -6.09 -2.52
C VAL A 301 12.37 -6.00 -3.98
N GLY A 302 11.55 -6.55 -4.87
CA GLY A 302 11.83 -6.54 -6.31
C GLY A 302 13.09 -7.31 -6.74
N GLY A 303 13.40 -8.43 -6.05
CA GLY A 303 14.59 -9.27 -6.31
C GLY A 303 15.87 -8.76 -5.64
N LYS A 304 15.77 -7.78 -4.74
CA LYS A 304 16.90 -7.24 -3.97
C LYS A 304 16.67 -7.42 -2.48
N ALA A 305 17.68 -7.90 -1.76
CA ALA A 305 17.64 -7.96 -0.31
C ALA A 305 17.76 -6.54 0.26
N MET A 306 16.68 -6.05 0.85
CA MET A 306 16.60 -4.76 1.51
C MET A 306 16.29 -4.96 2.98
N GLY A 307 16.76 -4.05 3.83
CA GLY A 307 16.47 -4.12 5.26
C GLY A 307 17.58 -3.57 6.12
N GLN A 308 17.61 -4.01 7.36
CA GLN A 308 18.59 -3.54 8.32
C GLN A 308 18.92 -4.59 9.38
N MET A 309 20.10 -4.42 9.96
CA MET A 309 20.58 -5.26 11.05
C MET A 309 21.15 -4.36 12.16
N ILE A 310 20.75 -4.60 13.41
CA ILE A 310 21.34 -3.93 14.57
C ILE A 310 22.31 -4.93 15.20
N VAL A 311 23.57 -4.53 15.26
CA VAL A 311 24.62 -5.32 15.90
C VAL A 311 25.20 -4.55 17.08
N GLN A 312 25.48 -5.28 18.15
CA GLN A 312 26.19 -4.79 19.31
C GLN A 312 27.70 -4.99 19.09
N LEU A 313 28.44 -3.90 19.17
CA LEU A 313 29.90 -3.92 19.10
C LEU A 313 30.52 -4.30 20.45
N PRO A 314 31.73 -4.84 20.47
CA PRO A 314 32.49 -5.05 21.70
C PRO A 314 32.67 -3.75 22.49
N GLU A 315 32.90 -3.90 23.81
CA GLU A 315 33.20 -2.77 24.69
C GLU A 315 34.61 -2.21 24.45
N ASP A 316 35.54 -3.03 23.92
CA ASP A 316 36.87 -2.59 23.56
C ASP A 316 36.81 -1.64 22.35
N GLU A 317 37.29 -0.41 22.52
CA GLU A 317 37.22 0.62 21.49
C GLU A 317 38.07 0.29 20.24
N ALA A 318 39.20 -0.43 20.40
CA ALA A 318 40.05 -0.81 19.27
C ALA A 318 39.36 -1.88 18.42
N ASP A 319 38.68 -2.82 19.06
CA ASP A 319 37.88 -3.85 18.40
C ASP A 319 36.70 -3.20 17.66
N ALA A 320 35.95 -2.34 18.34
CA ALA A 320 34.84 -1.62 17.73
C ALA A 320 35.31 -0.79 16.52
N ALA A 321 36.43 -0.09 16.63
CA ALA A 321 37.01 0.69 15.54
C ALA A 321 37.41 -0.18 14.33
N ARG A 322 37.94 -1.42 14.55
CA ARG A 322 38.27 -2.34 13.44
C ARG A 322 37.03 -2.79 12.67
N ALA A 323 35.94 -3.14 13.37
CA ALA A 323 34.68 -3.50 12.73
C ALA A 323 34.10 -2.34 11.91
N LEU A 324 34.07 -1.13 12.47
CA LEU A 324 33.61 0.08 11.79
C LEU A 324 34.48 0.46 10.59
N HIS A 325 35.82 0.29 10.70
CA HIS A 325 36.74 0.54 9.61
C HIS A 325 36.46 -0.38 8.42
N TYR A 326 36.17 -1.66 8.66
CA TYR A 326 35.79 -2.60 7.63
C TYR A 326 34.54 -2.12 6.87
N LEU A 327 33.43 -1.79 7.59
CA LEU A 327 32.19 -1.32 6.96
C LEU A 327 32.41 -0.07 6.10
N LYS A 328 33.24 0.88 6.60
CA LYS A 328 33.63 2.07 5.83
C LYS A 328 34.43 1.72 4.55
N SER A 329 35.38 0.78 4.65
CA SER A 329 36.24 0.37 3.53
C SER A 329 35.43 -0.26 2.38
N VAL A 330 34.37 -1.00 2.70
CA VAL A 330 33.49 -1.63 1.72
C VAL A 330 32.25 -0.76 1.38
N LYS A 331 32.20 0.48 1.92
CA LYS A 331 31.14 1.47 1.67
C LYS A 331 29.72 0.99 2.03
N ILE A 332 29.62 0.14 3.03
CA ILE A 332 28.31 -0.30 3.54
C ILE A 332 27.75 0.80 4.46
N PRO A 333 26.50 1.27 4.22
CA PRO A 333 25.87 2.26 5.06
C PRO A 333 25.62 1.72 6.46
N PHE A 334 26.04 2.48 7.48
CA PHE A 334 25.72 2.19 8.87
C PHE A 334 25.58 3.47 9.70
N GLU A 335 24.82 3.38 10.78
CA GLU A 335 24.58 4.46 11.74
C GLU A 335 24.80 3.98 13.17
N GLU A 336 25.31 4.84 14.06
CA GLU A 336 25.31 4.55 15.49
C GLU A 336 23.89 4.74 16.06
N VAL A 337 23.43 3.73 16.78
CA VAL A 337 22.09 3.76 17.42
C VAL A 337 22.20 4.40 18.79
N ARG A 338 21.55 5.57 18.98
CA ARG A 338 21.41 6.26 20.26
C ARG A 338 20.09 5.90 20.94
N GLU A 339 19.99 6.08 22.26
CA GLU A 339 18.77 5.80 23.03
C GLU A 339 17.51 6.51 22.50
N ASN A 340 17.65 7.66 21.86
CA ASN A 340 16.54 8.43 21.30
C ASN A 340 16.19 8.05 19.85
N ASP A 341 16.91 7.13 19.21
CA ASP A 341 16.74 6.73 17.82
C ASP A 341 15.91 5.44 17.67
N LEU A 342 15.44 4.88 18.79
CA LEU A 342 14.67 3.64 18.88
C LEU A 342 13.20 3.87 19.21
#